data_04023f22c0abe58401b9e4cbc7e8c8a3
#
_entry.id   04023f22c0abe58401b9e4cbc7e8c8a3
#
_cell.length_a   1.000
_cell.length_b   1.000
_cell.length_c   1.000
_cell.angle_alpha   90.00
_cell.angle_beta   90.00
_cell.angle_gamma   90.00
#
_symmetry.space_group_name_H-M   'P 1'
#
loop_
_entity.id
_entity.type
_entity.pdbx_description
1 polymer ?
#
loop_
_entity_poly.entity_id
_entity_poly.type
_entity_poly.pdbx_seq_one_letter_code
_entity_poly.pdbx_strand_id
1 'polypeptide(L)'
;MAQNINPFYSSPSANSKAKEEKQNIPKDNHAVSKRLQKELMVLMMCTEKGVSAFPDGENLFKWIGTITGPRDTVYSGLTYKLTLEFPHSYPYSAPIVRFMTPCFHPNVDHVGNICLDILKDKWSALYDVRTILLSIQSLLGEPNNESPLNLQAAELWNDQAKYKKHLLDEYYMEADRNPRNS
;
A
#
# COMPACT_ATOMS: atom_id res chain seq x y z
N MET A 1 -9.11 41.06 -70.46
CA MET A 1 -8.93 39.85 -71.29
C MET A 1 -8.34 38.80 -70.36
N ALA A 2 -8.95 37.60 -70.41
CA ALA A 2 -8.51 36.27 -69.89
C ALA A 2 -8.22 36.19 -68.36
N GLN A 3 -9.10 35.69 -67.54
CA GLN A 3 -9.40 34.31 -67.13
C GLN A 3 -8.16 33.42 -67.00
N ASN A 4 -7.88 32.98 -65.75
CA ASN A 4 -7.46 31.63 -65.57
C ASN A 4 -7.82 31.07 -64.18
N ILE A 5 -8.36 29.88 -64.24
CA ILE A 5 -9.11 29.12 -63.27
C ILE A 5 -8.15 28.28 -62.46
N ASN A 6 -8.36 28.24 -61.15
CA ASN A 6 -7.60 27.39 -60.23
C ASN A 6 -8.36 26.09 -59.98
N PRO A 7 -7.80 24.89 -60.18
CA PRO A 7 -8.44 23.66 -59.75
C PRO A 7 -8.00 23.26 -58.37
N PHE A 8 -8.98 22.93 -57.60
CA PHE A 8 -9.01 22.19 -56.34
C PHE A 8 -7.90 21.14 -56.19
N TYR A 9 -7.19 21.16 -55.07
CA TYR A 9 -6.55 20.00 -54.49
C TYR A 9 -7.13 19.76 -53.10
N SER A 10 -7.95 18.72 -53.03
CA SER A 10 -8.47 18.16 -51.79
C SER A 10 -7.39 17.29 -51.14
N SER A 11 -6.96 17.64 -49.96
CA SER A 11 -6.11 16.80 -49.13
C SER A 11 -6.99 15.77 -48.37
N PRO A 12 -6.66 14.49 -48.32
CA PRO A 12 -7.38 13.56 -47.51
C PRO A 12 -6.95 13.65 -46.05
N SER A 13 -7.91 13.86 -45.20
CA SER A 13 -7.81 13.72 -43.74
C SER A 13 -7.35 12.32 -43.35
N ALA A 14 -6.11 12.18 -42.90
CA ALA A 14 -5.63 10.96 -42.27
C ALA A 14 -6.02 10.99 -40.82
N ASN A 15 -7.16 10.36 -40.52
CA ASN A 15 -7.64 10.07 -39.19
C ASN A 15 -6.92 8.82 -38.69
N SER A 16 -5.69 8.95 -38.16
CA SER A 16 -4.98 7.88 -37.48
C SER A 16 -5.51 7.76 -36.04
N LYS A 17 -6.59 7.04 -35.84
CA LYS A 17 -6.91 6.45 -34.55
C LYS A 17 -5.81 5.46 -34.19
N ALA A 18 -4.86 5.89 -33.36
CA ALA A 18 -4.00 4.99 -32.65
C ALA A 18 -4.92 4.14 -31.74
N LYS A 19 -5.21 2.92 -32.15
CA LYS A 19 -5.71 1.89 -31.27
C LYS A 19 -4.58 1.58 -30.28
N GLU A 20 -4.73 2.01 -29.03
CA GLU A 20 -4.03 1.40 -27.91
C GLU A 20 -4.41 -0.09 -27.90
N GLU A 21 -3.56 -0.92 -28.45
CA GLU A 21 -3.58 -2.35 -28.20
C GLU A 21 -3.27 -2.54 -26.74
N LYS A 22 -4.30 -2.63 -25.91
CA LYS A 22 -4.20 -3.25 -24.59
C LYS A 22 -3.74 -4.68 -24.85
N GLN A 23 -2.44 -4.91 -24.70
CA GLN A 23 -1.88 -6.26 -24.69
C GLN A 23 -2.63 -7.02 -23.61
N ASN A 24 -3.44 -7.97 -24.07
CA ASN A 24 -4.17 -8.90 -23.23
C ASN A 24 -3.13 -9.93 -22.73
N ILE A 25 -2.35 -9.55 -21.72
CA ILE A 25 -1.43 -10.46 -21.04
C ILE A 25 -2.33 -11.54 -20.43
N PRO A 26 -2.15 -12.82 -20.80
CA PRO A 26 -2.90 -13.89 -20.14
C PRO A 26 -2.68 -13.76 -18.65
N LYS A 27 -3.77 -13.68 -17.87
CA LYS A 27 -3.69 -13.63 -16.42
C LYS A 27 -3.20 -14.98 -15.94
N ASP A 28 -1.91 -15.19 -15.90
CA ASP A 28 -1.33 -16.40 -15.32
C ASP A 28 -1.38 -16.31 -13.80
N ASN A 29 -2.59 -16.50 -13.27
CA ASN A 29 -2.83 -16.56 -11.84
C ASN A 29 -2.03 -17.69 -11.17
N HIS A 30 -1.57 -18.69 -11.94
CA HIS A 30 -0.83 -19.83 -11.40
C HIS A 30 0.56 -19.41 -10.88
N ALA A 31 1.31 -18.62 -11.64
CA ALA A 31 2.62 -18.15 -11.23
C ALA A 31 2.53 -17.26 -9.99
N VAL A 32 1.56 -16.34 -9.95
CA VAL A 32 1.31 -15.46 -8.79
C VAL A 32 0.88 -16.28 -7.57
N SER A 33 -0.04 -17.20 -7.73
CA SER A 33 -0.50 -18.08 -6.65
C SER A 33 0.65 -18.90 -6.05
N LYS A 34 1.50 -19.47 -6.90
CA LYS A 34 2.70 -20.21 -6.46
C LYS A 34 3.68 -19.32 -5.69
N ARG A 35 3.88 -18.08 -6.13
CA ARG A 35 4.70 -17.09 -5.44
C ARG A 35 4.12 -16.78 -4.05
N LEU A 36 2.82 -16.46 -3.96
CA LEU A 36 2.14 -16.15 -2.71
C LEU A 36 2.14 -17.33 -1.73
N GLN A 37 1.91 -18.56 -2.21
CA GLN A 37 2.01 -19.77 -1.37
C GLN A 37 3.40 -19.95 -0.77
N LYS A 38 4.45 -19.69 -1.56
CA LYS A 38 5.84 -19.74 -1.07
C LYS A 38 6.11 -18.68 0.00
N GLU A 39 5.62 -17.46 -0.20
CA GLU A 39 5.78 -16.38 0.78
C GLU A 39 5.02 -16.67 2.08
N LEU A 40 3.81 -17.24 2.00
CA LEU A 40 3.06 -17.68 3.17
C LEU A 40 3.84 -18.74 3.97
N MET A 41 4.43 -19.70 3.28
CA MET A 41 5.25 -20.74 3.94
C MET A 41 6.47 -20.12 4.64
N VAL A 42 7.15 -19.17 4.02
CA VAL A 42 8.28 -18.45 4.63
C VAL A 42 7.84 -17.68 5.87
N LEU A 43 6.71 -16.97 5.81
CA LEU A 43 6.16 -16.25 6.96
C LEU A 43 5.79 -17.19 8.12
N MET A 44 5.20 -18.35 7.83
CA MET A 44 4.84 -19.34 8.85
C MET A 44 6.06 -19.95 9.55
N MET A 45 7.18 -20.05 8.84
CA MET A 45 8.46 -20.53 9.39
C MET A 45 9.25 -19.44 10.11
N CYS A 46 8.85 -18.18 9.94
CA CYS A 46 9.58 -17.06 10.50
C CYS A 46 9.32 -16.95 12.01
N THR A 47 10.40 -16.89 12.78
CA THR A 47 10.35 -16.72 14.24
C THR A 47 10.34 -15.26 14.68
N GLU A 48 10.33 -14.32 13.75
CA GLU A 48 10.31 -12.89 14.06
C GLU A 48 9.01 -12.52 14.78
N LYS A 49 9.19 -11.94 15.95
CA LYS A 49 8.07 -11.47 16.76
C LYS A 49 7.60 -10.10 16.26
N GLY A 50 6.30 -9.94 16.15
CA GLY A 50 5.68 -8.63 15.93
C GLY A 50 5.15 -8.39 14.52
N VAL A 51 5.34 -9.32 13.58
CA VAL A 51 4.70 -9.28 12.27
C VAL A 51 4.14 -10.65 11.88
N SER A 52 2.95 -10.67 11.29
CA SER A 52 2.34 -11.88 10.73
C SER A 52 1.36 -11.50 9.62
N ALA A 53 1.08 -12.42 8.70
CA ALA A 53 0.02 -12.25 7.72
C ALA A 53 -0.51 -13.60 7.25
N PHE A 54 -1.80 -13.63 6.92
CA PHE A 54 -2.51 -14.80 6.41
C PHE A 54 -3.53 -14.39 5.36
N PRO A 55 -3.82 -15.25 4.37
CA PRO A 55 -4.91 -15.03 3.43
C PRO A 55 -6.24 -14.74 4.13
N ASP A 56 -7.05 -13.86 3.57
CA ASP A 56 -8.40 -13.54 4.03
C ASP A 56 -9.36 -14.64 3.53
N GLY A 57 -9.66 -15.58 4.41
CA GLY A 57 -10.42 -16.78 4.05
C GLY A 57 -9.71 -17.60 2.97
N GLU A 58 -10.44 -17.91 1.88
CA GLU A 58 -9.90 -18.68 0.75
C GLU A 58 -9.25 -17.79 -0.33
N ASN A 59 -9.25 -16.46 -0.15
CA ASN A 59 -8.73 -15.53 -1.15
C ASN A 59 -7.22 -15.32 -0.99
N LEU A 60 -6.44 -16.07 -1.76
CA LEU A 60 -4.99 -15.98 -1.77
C LEU A 60 -4.45 -14.61 -2.23
N PHE A 61 -5.25 -13.80 -2.94
CA PHE A 61 -4.86 -12.47 -3.43
C PHE A 61 -5.19 -11.34 -2.45
N LYS A 62 -5.76 -11.66 -1.31
CA LYS A 62 -6.02 -10.70 -0.23
C LYS A 62 -5.61 -11.31 1.10
N TRP A 63 -4.76 -10.60 1.83
CA TRP A 63 -4.27 -11.06 3.13
C TRP A 63 -4.59 -10.05 4.23
N ILE A 64 -4.69 -10.55 5.44
CA ILE A 64 -4.72 -9.75 6.65
C ILE A 64 -3.36 -9.85 7.32
N GLY A 65 -2.69 -8.71 7.41
CA GLY A 65 -1.43 -8.55 8.13
C GLY A 65 -1.65 -8.03 9.54
N THR A 66 -0.75 -8.35 10.43
CA THR A 66 -0.71 -7.83 11.80
C THR A 66 0.69 -7.34 12.11
N ILE A 67 0.80 -6.13 12.65
CA ILE A 67 2.05 -5.51 13.08
C ILE A 67 1.91 -5.06 14.52
N THR A 68 2.88 -5.43 15.35
CA THR A 68 3.04 -4.88 16.70
C THR A 68 3.92 -3.63 16.62
N GLY A 69 3.53 -2.56 17.28
CA GLY A 69 4.32 -1.33 17.35
C GLY A 69 5.74 -1.58 17.87
N PRO A 70 6.77 -0.95 17.29
CA PRO A 70 8.15 -1.17 17.67
C PRO A 70 8.39 -0.82 19.15
N ARG A 71 9.29 -1.58 19.79
CA ARG A 71 9.72 -1.26 21.16
C ARG A 71 10.38 0.13 21.19
N ASP A 72 10.32 0.77 22.33
CA ASP A 72 10.92 2.09 22.56
C ASP A 72 10.37 3.22 21.69
N THR A 73 9.16 3.02 21.14
CA THR A 73 8.39 4.02 20.40
C THR A 73 7.06 4.33 21.10
N VAL A 74 6.39 5.39 20.70
CA VAL A 74 5.03 5.71 21.18
C VAL A 74 4.00 4.62 20.84
N TYR A 75 4.31 3.78 19.84
CA TYR A 75 3.47 2.67 19.37
C TYR A 75 3.69 1.36 20.16
N SER A 76 4.67 1.33 21.07
CA SER A 76 4.98 0.13 21.83
C SER A 76 3.76 -0.42 22.58
N GLY A 77 3.49 -1.71 22.38
CA GLY A 77 2.35 -2.41 22.97
C GLY A 77 1.05 -2.31 22.16
N LEU A 78 0.99 -1.51 21.10
CA LEU A 78 -0.17 -1.44 20.20
C LEU A 78 -0.04 -2.47 19.08
N THR A 79 -1.17 -2.94 18.59
CA THR A 79 -1.24 -3.92 17.49
C THR A 79 -2.14 -3.39 16.38
N TYR A 80 -1.64 -3.44 15.16
CA TYR A 80 -2.33 -2.91 13.98
C TYR A 80 -2.62 -4.02 13.00
N LYS A 81 -3.84 -4.07 12.48
CA LYS A 81 -4.24 -4.92 11.36
C LYS A 81 -4.16 -4.15 10.06
N LEU A 82 -3.73 -4.83 9.00
CA LEU A 82 -3.60 -4.27 7.66
C LEU A 82 -4.26 -5.21 6.64
N THR A 83 -4.73 -4.65 5.54
CA THR A 83 -5.05 -5.43 4.33
C THR A 83 -3.88 -5.35 3.36
N LEU A 84 -3.58 -6.48 2.69
CA LEU A 84 -2.67 -6.54 1.56
C LEU A 84 -3.44 -7.13 0.38
N GLU A 85 -3.58 -6.38 -0.70
CA GLU A 85 -4.28 -6.81 -1.93
C GLU A 85 -3.25 -6.94 -3.05
N PHE A 86 -3.10 -8.16 -3.58
CA PHE A 86 -2.09 -8.49 -4.58
C PHE A 86 -2.67 -8.37 -6.00
N PRO A 87 -2.03 -7.57 -6.88
CA PRO A 87 -2.43 -7.51 -8.28
C PRO A 87 -2.03 -8.79 -9.02
N HIS A 88 -2.70 -9.07 -10.15
CA HIS A 88 -2.34 -10.21 -11.02
C HIS A 88 -0.93 -10.08 -11.62
N SER A 89 -0.33 -8.91 -11.59
CA SER A 89 1.05 -8.63 -12.02
C SER A 89 2.08 -8.80 -10.89
N TYR A 90 1.66 -9.19 -9.68
CA TYR A 90 2.59 -9.47 -8.58
C TYR A 90 3.56 -10.61 -8.96
N PRO A 91 4.85 -10.53 -8.67
CA PRO A 91 5.55 -9.53 -7.87
C PRO A 91 6.10 -8.32 -8.67
N TYR A 92 5.76 -8.16 -9.94
CA TYR A 92 6.27 -7.04 -10.77
C TYR A 92 5.62 -5.71 -10.43
N SER A 93 4.41 -5.75 -9.88
CA SER A 93 3.73 -4.59 -9.30
C SER A 93 3.54 -4.79 -7.81
N ALA A 94 3.68 -3.70 -7.05
CA ALA A 94 3.48 -3.71 -5.60
C ALA A 94 2.03 -4.10 -5.23
N PRO A 95 1.81 -4.73 -4.06
CA PRO A 95 0.48 -4.88 -3.50
C PRO A 95 -0.05 -3.53 -3.00
N ILE A 96 -1.36 -3.41 -2.90
CA ILE A 96 -2.01 -2.32 -2.18
C ILE A 96 -2.06 -2.71 -0.71
N VAL A 97 -1.47 -1.87 0.15
CA VAL A 97 -1.45 -2.10 1.60
C VAL A 97 -2.11 -0.94 2.32
N ARG A 98 -3.03 -1.26 3.25
CA ARG A 98 -3.75 -0.25 4.04
C ARG A 98 -3.90 -0.70 5.48
N PHE A 99 -3.81 0.25 6.40
CA PHE A 99 -4.22 0.00 7.78
C PHE A 99 -5.74 -0.19 7.87
N MET A 100 -6.16 -1.23 8.58
CA MET A 100 -7.55 -1.45 9.00
C MET A 100 -7.78 -0.85 10.39
N THR A 101 -6.81 -1.06 11.28
CA THR A 101 -6.80 -0.39 12.59
C THR A 101 -6.41 1.07 12.37
N PRO A 102 -7.14 2.05 12.92
CA PRO A 102 -6.77 3.45 12.86
C PRO A 102 -5.33 3.66 13.32
N CYS A 103 -4.56 4.38 12.52
CA CYS A 103 -3.15 4.60 12.75
C CYS A 103 -2.82 6.09 12.65
N PHE A 104 -2.70 6.74 13.80
CA PHE A 104 -2.25 8.12 13.87
C PHE A 104 -0.75 8.18 13.59
N HIS A 105 -0.37 8.56 12.36
CA HIS A 105 1.02 8.57 11.92
C HIS A 105 1.24 9.59 10.79
N PRO A 106 2.37 10.31 10.73
CA PRO A 106 2.64 11.30 9.68
C PRO A 106 2.46 10.77 8.25
N ASN A 107 2.80 9.50 8.00
CA ASN A 107 2.75 8.89 6.67
C ASN A 107 1.54 7.98 6.43
N VAL A 108 0.52 8.09 7.27
CA VAL A 108 -0.75 7.35 7.13
C VAL A 108 -1.90 8.34 7.11
N ASP A 109 -2.78 8.23 6.11
CA ASP A 109 -3.99 9.06 6.06
C ASP A 109 -5.14 8.47 6.89
N HIS A 110 -6.23 9.22 7.02
CA HIS A 110 -7.41 8.85 7.82
C HIS A 110 -8.18 7.63 7.29
N VAL A 111 -7.90 7.16 6.06
CA VAL A 111 -8.49 5.95 5.50
C VAL A 111 -7.50 4.78 5.47
N GLY A 112 -6.33 4.95 6.09
CA GLY A 112 -5.32 3.91 6.26
C GLY A 112 -4.34 3.77 5.09
N ASN A 113 -4.34 4.65 4.08
CA ASN A 113 -3.33 4.62 3.02
C ASN A 113 -1.95 4.98 3.57
N ILE A 114 -0.91 4.32 3.07
CA ILE A 114 0.46 4.42 3.56
C ILE A 114 1.32 5.11 2.50
N CYS A 115 2.04 6.16 2.90
CA CYS A 115 3.11 6.73 2.08
C CYS A 115 4.44 6.06 2.42
N LEU A 116 4.79 5.03 1.67
CA LEU A 116 6.03 4.27 1.79
C LEU A 116 6.61 4.02 0.40
N ASP A 117 7.88 4.37 0.21
CA ASP A 117 8.54 4.36 -1.10
C ASP A 117 8.62 2.96 -1.74
N ILE A 118 8.87 1.92 -0.94
CA ILE A 118 8.92 0.53 -1.44
C ILE A 118 7.56 0.02 -1.94
N LEU A 119 6.45 0.65 -1.55
CA LEU A 119 5.12 0.34 -2.08
C LEU A 119 4.78 1.14 -3.36
N LYS A 120 5.66 2.01 -3.80
CA LYS A 120 5.49 2.92 -4.94
C LYS A 120 6.64 2.78 -5.94
N ASP A 121 7.38 3.84 -6.12
CA ASP A 121 8.46 3.98 -7.12
C ASP A 121 9.71 3.14 -6.83
N LYS A 122 9.96 2.79 -5.57
CA LYS A 122 11.07 1.92 -5.15
C LYS A 122 10.66 0.44 -4.96
N TRP A 123 9.50 0.05 -5.47
CA TRP A 123 9.11 -1.35 -5.46
C TRP A 123 10.11 -2.23 -6.22
N SER A 124 10.38 -3.40 -5.69
CA SER A 124 11.18 -4.44 -6.33
C SER A 124 10.48 -5.80 -6.25
N ALA A 125 10.52 -6.57 -7.33
CA ALA A 125 10.01 -7.94 -7.36
C ALA A 125 10.76 -8.91 -6.41
N LEU A 126 11.88 -8.47 -5.84
CA LEU A 126 12.62 -9.21 -4.81
C LEU A 126 11.99 -9.08 -3.42
N TYR A 127 11.16 -8.06 -3.21
CA TYR A 127 10.47 -7.88 -1.93
C TYR A 127 9.34 -8.91 -1.80
N ASP A 128 9.07 -9.28 -0.57
CA ASP A 128 8.04 -10.21 -0.16
C ASP A 128 7.15 -9.58 0.93
N VAL A 129 6.11 -10.29 1.34
CA VAL A 129 5.18 -9.83 2.39
C VAL A 129 5.92 -9.54 3.70
N ARG A 130 6.91 -10.35 4.06
CA ARG A 130 7.73 -10.11 5.26
C ARG A 130 8.47 -8.79 5.19
N THR A 131 9.13 -8.50 4.09
CA THR A 131 9.82 -7.22 3.85
C THR A 131 8.87 -6.04 3.96
N ILE A 132 7.68 -6.15 3.38
CA ILE A 132 6.64 -5.11 3.45
C ILE A 132 6.25 -4.83 4.90
N LEU A 133 5.89 -5.88 5.66
CA LEU A 133 5.44 -5.72 7.05
C LEU A 133 6.52 -5.14 7.95
N LEU A 134 7.78 -5.59 7.81
CA LEU A 134 8.91 -5.05 8.57
C LEU A 134 9.20 -3.60 8.21
N SER A 135 9.08 -3.23 6.94
CA SER A 135 9.28 -1.85 6.50
C SER A 135 8.19 -0.92 7.05
N ILE A 136 6.94 -1.37 7.10
CA ILE A 136 5.85 -0.61 7.71
C ILE A 136 6.04 -0.52 9.23
N GLN A 137 6.46 -1.60 9.88
CA GLN A 137 6.78 -1.59 11.31
C GLN A 137 7.90 -0.57 11.63
N SER A 138 8.96 -0.53 10.82
CA SER A 138 10.04 0.44 10.96
C SER A 138 9.55 1.88 10.74
N LEU A 139 8.67 2.09 9.75
CA LEU A 139 8.07 3.40 9.46
C LEU A 139 7.32 3.98 10.67
N LEU A 140 6.67 3.14 11.49
CA LEU A 140 5.99 3.59 12.71
C LEU A 140 6.94 4.30 13.67
N GLY A 141 8.18 3.83 13.80
CA GLY A 141 9.20 4.44 14.66
C GLY A 141 9.98 5.60 14.01
N GLU A 142 10.04 5.60 12.67
CA GLU A 142 10.86 6.54 11.89
C GLU A 142 10.05 7.14 10.73
N PRO A 143 9.15 8.11 10.99
CA PRO A 143 8.34 8.72 9.94
C PRO A 143 9.17 9.60 9.00
N ASN A 144 8.72 9.69 7.76
CA ASN A 144 9.18 10.71 6.82
C ASN A 144 8.29 11.97 6.96
N ASN A 145 8.80 12.98 7.65
CA ASN A 145 8.10 14.24 7.89
C ASN A 145 8.22 15.26 6.74
N GLU A 146 8.98 14.95 5.67
CA GLU A 146 9.14 15.88 4.53
C GLU A 146 7.88 15.96 3.68
N SER A 147 7.10 14.87 3.59
CA SER A 147 5.87 14.80 2.82
C SER A 147 4.79 14.05 3.59
N PRO A 148 4.24 14.62 4.66
CA PRO A 148 3.27 13.93 5.48
C PRO A 148 1.90 13.84 4.79
N LEU A 149 1.20 12.72 5.02
CA LEU A 149 -0.23 12.55 4.70
C LEU A 149 -1.13 13.07 5.81
N ASN A 150 -0.64 13.03 7.06
CA ASN A 150 -1.33 13.53 8.25
C ASN A 150 -0.50 14.67 8.86
N LEU A 151 -0.93 15.90 8.57
CA LEU A 151 -0.24 17.12 9.04
C LEU A 151 -0.25 17.23 10.56
N GLN A 152 -1.36 16.89 11.20
CA GLN A 152 -1.48 16.94 12.66
C GLN A 152 -0.50 15.99 13.34
N ALA A 153 -0.36 14.76 12.81
CA ALA A 153 0.61 13.81 13.31
C ALA A 153 2.06 14.31 13.11
N ALA A 154 2.35 14.92 11.96
CA ALA A 154 3.66 15.49 11.69
C ALA A 154 4.01 16.65 12.61
N GLU A 155 3.06 17.55 12.89
CA GLU A 155 3.25 18.68 13.81
C GLU A 155 3.49 18.23 15.26
N LEU A 156 2.74 17.21 15.70
CA LEU A 156 2.86 16.68 17.06
C LEU A 156 4.08 15.78 17.25
N TRP A 157 4.71 15.30 16.18
CA TRP A 157 5.80 14.31 16.27
C TRP A 157 6.94 14.72 17.21
N ASN A 158 7.27 16.00 17.27
CA ASN A 158 8.33 16.53 18.13
C ASN A 158 7.92 16.60 19.62
N ASP A 159 6.64 16.49 19.95
CA ASP A 159 6.14 16.43 21.33
C ASP A 159 5.56 15.03 21.60
N GLN A 160 6.45 14.09 21.90
CA GLN A 160 6.11 12.68 22.06
C GLN A 160 5.05 12.41 23.14
N ALA A 161 4.95 13.27 24.15
CA ALA A 161 3.93 13.12 25.20
C ALA A 161 2.52 13.47 24.68
N LYS A 162 2.38 14.58 23.97
CA LYS A 162 1.13 14.96 23.33
C LYS A 162 0.77 14.01 22.19
N TYR A 163 1.75 13.61 21.41
CA TYR A 163 1.58 12.64 20.33
C TYR A 163 1.01 11.34 20.87
N LYS A 164 1.63 10.77 21.90
CA LYS A 164 1.19 9.50 22.51
C LYS A 164 -0.23 9.60 23.06
N LYS A 165 -0.58 10.72 23.69
CA LYS A 165 -1.94 10.93 24.18
C LYS A 165 -2.95 10.87 23.03
N HIS A 166 -2.71 11.65 21.96
CA HIS A 166 -3.60 11.70 20.80
C HIS A 166 -3.71 10.35 20.10
N LEU A 167 -2.58 9.68 19.91
CA LEU A 167 -2.50 8.33 19.36
C LEU A 167 -3.39 7.34 20.12
N LEU A 168 -3.31 7.32 21.45
CA LEU A 168 -4.10 6.40 22.28
C LEU A 168 -5.58 6.76 22.29
N ASP A 169 -5.91 8.05 22.28
CA ASP A 169 -7.29 8.52 22.19
C ASP A 169 -7.95 8.02 20.89
N GLU A 170 -7.28 8.16 19.73
CA GLU A 170 -7.80 7.65 18.45
C GLU A 170 -7.88 6.11 18.44
N TYR A 171 -6.81 5.45 18.89
CA TYR A 171 -6.73 3.99 18.86
C TYR A 171 -7.86 3.32 19.65
N TYR A 172 -8.15 3.81 20.86
CA TYR A 172 -9.17 3.22 21.72
C TYR A 172 -10.60 3.70 21.41
N MET A 173 -10.79 4.93 20.94
CA MET A 173 -12.12 5.41 20.50
C MET A 173 -12.69 4.55 19.37
N GLU A 174 -11.86 4.09 18.47
CA GLU A 174 -12.31 3.26 17.35
C GLU A 174 -12.48 1.79 17.75
N ALA A 175 -11.69 1.30 18.71
CA ALA A 175 -11.88 -0.04 19.27
C ALA A 175 -13.28 -0.16 19.94
N ASP A 176 -13.73 0.88 20.63
CA ASP A 176 -15.06 0.92 21.24
C ASP A 176 -16.19 1.01 20.19
N ARG A 177 -15.95 1.64 19.03
CA ARG A 177 -16.92 1.74 17.94
C ARG A 177 -17.03 0.48 17.10
N ASN A 178 -15.98 -0.32 17.04
CA ASN A 178 -15.94 -1.51 16.18
C ASN A 178 -15.31 -2.73 16.87
N PRO A 179 -16.04 -3.36 17.84
CA PRO A 179 -15.52 -4.46 18.66
C PRO A 179 -15.15 -5.73 17.88
N ARG A 180 -15.38 -5.77 16.56
CA ARG A 180 -15.00 -6.91 15.70
C ARG A 180 -13.55 -6.85 15.19
N ASN A 181 -12.82 -5.76 15.44
CA ASN A 181 -11.44 -5.56 14.97
C ASN A 181 -10.38 -5.75 16.06
N SER A 182 -10.78 -6.07 17.28
CA SER A 182 -9.89 -6.39 18.42
C SER A 182 -9.47 -7.86 18.46
#